data_882424ea198d026c7f71556dd0efef20
#
_entry.id   882424ea198d026c7f71556dd0efef20
#
_cell.length_a   1.000
_cell.length_b   1.000
_cell.length_c   1.000
_cell.angle_alpha   90.00
_cell.angle_beta   90.00
_cell.angle_gamma   90.00
#
_symmetry.space_group_name_H-M   'P 1'
#
loop_
_entity.id
_entity.type
_entity.pdbx_description
1 polymer ?
#
loop_
_entity_poly.entity_id
_entity_poly.type
_entity_poly.pdbx_seq_one_letter_code
_entity_poly.pdbx_strand_id
1 'polypeptide(L)'
;MIGLQTIAVAFAMFSALPVPQFAWNQKNMRYAMCAFPLIGVVIGGLWCLCGALPLPMPAKAAGFCLIPVWVTGGIHLDGYADTCDALSSYGDREKKLEILKDPHCGAFAVIRLCSYFAAYLALCACVDFTPRVGLCWTLALVLERALSGLAVASFPMAENTGLAHTFATAADRTTVRRVLMVLAALLSAALLALGGWALVLAALLVFARYHVVSDKQFGGITGDLAGWFLQKAELWMLAALCACQWGGLL
;
A
#
# COMPACT_ATOMS: atom_id res chain seq x y z
N MET A 1 22.05 10.31 13.20
CA MET A 1 21.22 11.42 12.66
C MET A 1 20.64 11.14 11.27
N ILE A 2 21.39 10.63 10.29
CA ILE A 2 20.87 10.37 8.91
C ILE A 2 19.71 9.34 8.91
N GLY A 3 19.78 8.25 9.68
CA GLY A 3 18.70 7.27 9.73
C GLY A 3 17.35 7.81 10.20
N LEU A 4 17.35 8.67 11.22
CA LEU A 4 16.12 9.36 11.67
C LEU A 4 15.58 10.31 10.62
N GLN A 5 16.45 11.02 9.88
CA GLN A 5 16.03 11.87 8.77
C GLN A 5 15.42 11.04 7.62
N THR A 6 15.99 9.87 7.32
CA THR A 6 15.46 8.94 6.32
C THR A 6 14.04 8.46 6.68
N ILE A 7 13.83 8.10 7.95
CA ILE A 7 12.49 7.72 8.44
C ILE A 7 11.53 8.91 8.34
N ALA A 8 11.94 10.11 8.82
CA ALA A 8 11.12 11.30 8.75
C ALA A 8 10.74 11.67 7.30
N VAL A 9 11.68 11.56 6.34
CA VAL A 9 11.41 11.77 4.91
C VAL A 9 10.37 10.77 4.37
N ALA A 10 10.48 9.48 4.72
CA ALA A 10 9.51 8.49 4.31
C ALA A 10 8.11 8.78 4.90
N PHE A 11 8.03 9.13 6.18
CA PHE A 11 6.76 9.48 6.83
C PHE A 11 6.17 10.79 6.29
N ALA A 12 7.00 11.81 6.07
CA ALA A 12 6.55 13.08 5.48
C ALA A 12 5.97 12.91 4.07
N MET A 13 6.45 11.92 3.31
CA MET A 13 6.00 11.65 1.96
C MET A 13 4.76 10.76 1.89
N PHE A 14 4.72 9.70 2.69
CA PHE A 14 3.73 8.63 2.56
C PHE A 14 2.72 8.57 3.71
N SER A 15 2.72 9.58 4.60
CA SER A 15 1.74 9.70 5.68
C SER A 15 1.36 11.15 5.96
N ALA A 16 0.19 11.35 6.57
CA ALA A 16 -0.27 12.64 7.10
C ALA A 16 0.18 12.87 8.55
N LEU A 17 1.01 11.98 9.10
CA LEU A 17 1.48 12.10 10.47
C LEU A 17 2.43 13.29 10.62
N PRO A 18 2.31 14.08 11.69
CA PRO A 18 3.19 15.20 11.93
C PRO A 18 4.60 14.70 12.27
N VAL A 19 5.54 14.93 11.36
CA VAL A 19 6.96 14.59 11.54
C VAL A 19 7.82 15.82 11.25
N PRO A 20 9.03 15.91 11.84
CA PRO A 20 9.97 16.97 11.52
C PRO A 20 10.27 17.01 10.03
N GLN A 21 10.12 18.19 9.42
CA GLN A 21 10.40 18.40 8.00
C GLN A 21 11.89 18.64 7.78
N PHE A 22 12.48 17.85 6.89
CA PHE A 22 13.86 17.99 6.47
C PHE A 22 13.93 18.31 4.97
N ALA A 23 14.89 19.13 4.57
CA ALA A 23 15.17 19.30 3.14
C ALA A 23 15.60 17.96 2.53
N TRP A 24 14.93 17.57 1.45
CA TRP A 24 15.22 16.32 0.77
C TRP A 24 16.56 16.41 0.06
N ASN A 25 17.41 15.43 0.30
CA ASN A 25 18.71 15.32 -0.33
C ASN A 25 19.05 13.85 -0.59
N GLN A 26 20.02 13.62 -1.45
CA GLN A 26 20.41 12.28 -1.85
C GLN A 26 20.80 11.37 -0.65
N LYS A 27 21.31 11.93 0.45
CA LYS A 27 21.72 11.14 1.63
C LYS A 27 20.54 10.62 2.42
N ASN A 28 19.51 11.47 2.68
CA ASN A 28 18.34 11.08 3.49
C ASN A 28 17.26 10.36 2.66
N MET A 29 17.25 10.51 1.34
CA MET A 29 16.36 9.79 0.43
C MET A 29 16.87 8.40 0.05
N ARG A 30 18.19 8.17 0.15
CA ARG A 30 18.87 6.96 -0.33
C ARG A 30 18.22 5.64 0.13
N TYR A 31 17.68 5.60 1.34
CA TYR A 31 17.06 4.41 1.95
C TYR A 31 15.62 4.66 2.40
N ALA A 32 14.98 5.73 1.94
CA ALA A 32 13.62 6.09 2.36
C ALA A 32 12.61 4.97 2.06
N MET A 33 12.77 4.25 0.94
CA MET A 33 11.92 3.11 0.61
C MET A 33 12.06 1.93 1.58
N CYS A 34 13.21 1.78 2.28
CA CYS A 34 13.34 0.79 3.35
C CYS A 34 12.56 1.19 4.62
N ALA A 35 12.29 2.47 4.82
CA ALA A 35 11.50 2.97 5.94
C ALA A 35 9.98 2.97 5.63
N PHE A 36 9.57 2.89 4.37
CA PHE A 36 8.16 2.88 3.95
C PHE A 36 7.31 1.79 4.65
N PRO A 37 7.79 0.54 4.83
CA PRO A 37 7.07 -0.49 5.57
C PRO A 37 6.70 -0.12 7.02
N LEU A 38 7.42 0.81 7.66
CA LEU A 38 7.14 1.27 9.02
C LEU A 38 5.77 1.96 9.14
N ILE A 39 5.28 2.56 8.06
CA ILE A 39 3.93 3.14 8.02
C ILE A 39 2.89 2.03 8.16
N GLY A 40 3.14 0.86 7.58
CA GLY A 40 2.31 -0.33 7.79
C GLY A 40 2.25 -0.78 9.25
N VAL A 41 3.38 -0.67 9.98
CA VAL A 41 3.40 -0.94 11.43
C VAL A 41 2.51 0.03 12.20
N VAL A 42 2.55 1.33 11.86
CA VAL A 42 1.71 2.34 12.52
C VAL A 42 0.22 2.08 12.24
N ILE A 43 -0.14 1.83 10.97
CA ILE A 43 -1.53 1.53 10.60
C ILE A 43 -2.00 0.27 11.32
N GLY A 44 -1.21 -0.80 11.29
CA GLY A 44 -1.54 -2.07 11.95
C GLY A 44 -1.65 -1.94 13.47
N GLY A 45 -0.77 -1.16 14.10
CA GLY A 45 -0.83 -0.87 15.54
C GLY A 45 -2.10 -0.12 15.93
N LEU A 46 -2.49 0.91 15.18
CA LEU A 46 -3.74 1.66 15.40
C LEU A 46 -4.97 0.77 15.12
N TRP A 47 -4.90 -0.07 14.12
CA TRP A 47 -5.93 -1.05 13.79
C TRP A 47 -6.12 -2.07 14.92
N CYS A 48 -5.03 -2.59 15.48
CA CYS A 48 -5.07 -3.47 16.66
C CYS A 48 -5.65 -2.76 17.88
N LEU A 49 -5.27 -1.51 18.13
CA LEU A 49 -5.83 -0.71 19.21
C LEU A 49 -7.34 -0.54 19.03
N CYS A 50 -7.81 -0.19 17.84
CA CYS A 50 -9.24 -0.07 17.52
C CYS A 50 -9.97 -1.40 17.77
N GLY A 51 -9.40 -2.53 17.34
CA GLY A 51 -9.96 -3.86 17.52
C GLY A 51 -10.08 -4.28 18.99
N ALA A 52 -9.12 -3.89 19.83
CA ALA A 52 -9.09 -4.20 21.26
C ALA A 52 -10.06 -3.32 22.10
N LEU A 53 -10.51 -2.19 21.57
CA LEU A 53 -11.47 -1.34 22.30
C LEU A 53 -12.86 -2.01 22.40
N PRO A 54 -13.59 -1.79 23.51
CA PRO A 54 -14.93 -2.32 23.70
C PRO A 54 -15.98 -1.54 22.90
N LEU A 55 -15.78 -1.44 21.59
CA LEU A 55 -16.67 -0.73 20.67
C LEU A 55 -17.65 -1.70 19.99
N PRO A 56 -18.86 -1.24 19.63
CA PRO A 56 -19.77 -2.02 18.80
C PRO A 56 -19.16 -2.24 17.40
N MET A 57 -19.53 -3.37 16.77
CA MET A 57 -18.93 -3.78 15.49
C MET A 57 -19.00 -2.71 14.38
N PRO A 58 -20.09 -1.96 14.20
CA PRO A 58 -20.11 -0.89 13.19
C PRO A 58 -19.03 0.19 13.41
N ALA A 59 -18.76 0.56 14.68
CA ALA A 59 -17.71 1.54 15.00
C ALA A 59 -16.31 0.97 14.76
N LYS A 60 -16.07 -0.31 15.10
CA LYS A 60 -14.81 -0.99 14.77
C LYS A 60 -14.60 -1.06 13.25
N ALA A 61 -15.64 -1.46 12.50
CA ALA A 61 -15.56 -1.53 11.05
C ALA A 61 -15.22 -0.17 10.40
N ALA A 62 -15.85 0.89 10.89
CA ALA A 62 -15.52 2.25 10.45
C ALA A 62 -14.08 2.62 10.80
N GLY A 63 -13.62 2.32 12.02
CA GLY A 63 -12.23 2.53 12.43
C GLY A 63 -11.26 1.74 11.55
N PHE A 64 -11.49 0.46 11.34
CA PHE A 64 -10.68 -0.41 10.48
C PHE A 64 -10.58 0.12 9.04
N CYS A 65 -11.68 0.65 8.53
CA CYS A 65 -11.75 1.22 7.19
C CYS A 65 -11.01 2.56 7.08
N LEU A 66 -11.14 3.44 8.08
CA LEU A 66 -10.66 4.82 7.99
C LEU A 66 -9.24 5.03 8.52
N ILE A 67 -8.72 4.17 9.40
CA ILE A 67 -7.36 4.28 9.94
C ILE A 67 -6.29 4.36 8.83
N PRO A 68 -6.30 3.47 7.80
CA PRO A 68 -5.34 3.59 6.69
C PRO A 68 -5.44 4.94 5.97
N VAL A 69 -6.66 5.44 5.75
CA VAL A 69 -6.91 6.73 5.09
C VAL A 69 -6.34 7.89 5.90
N TRP A 70 -6.64 7.94 7.20
CA TRP A 70 -6.17 9.01 8.08
C TRP A 70 -4.64 9.00 8.23
N VAL A 71 -4.04 7.83 8.39
CA VAL A 71 -2.57 7.72 8.51
C VAL A 71 -1.87 8.13 7.23
N THR A 72 -2.39 7.76 6.06
CA THR A 72 -1.76 8.06 4.76
C THR A 72 -2.17 9.40 4.18
N GLY A 73 -3.19 10.06 4.74
CA GLY A 73 -3.76 11.29 4.18
C GLY A 73 -4.47 11.07 2.83
N GLY A 74 -4.76 9.81 2.48
CA GLY A 74 -5.43 9.47 1.24
C GLY A 74 -4.54 9.39 -0.02
N ILE A 75 -3.23 9.64 0.08
CA ILE A 75 -2.32 9.67 -1.09
C ILE A 75 -2.39 8.37 -1.94
N HIS A 76 -2.59 7.22 -1.32
CA HIS A 76 -2.71 5.96 -2.05
C HIS A 76 -4.08 5.78 -2.71
N LEU A 77 -5.13 6.33 -2.08
CA LEU A 77 -6.49 6.35 -2.66
C LEU A 77 -6.57 7.28 -3.86
N ASP A 78 -5.87 8.41 -3.81
CA ASP A 78 -5.72 9.33 -4.93
C ASP A 78 -5.13 8.59 -6.14
N GLY A 79 -3.95 7.99 -6.00
CA GLY A 79 -3.35 7.19 -7.07
C GLY A 79 -4.21 5.99 -7.51
N TYR A 80 -4.99 5.40 -6.59
CA TYR A 80 -5.97 4.37 -6.96
C TYR A 80 -7.07 4.91 -7.86
N ALA A 81 -7.61 6.07 -7.54
CA ALA A 81 -8.66 6.74 -8.32
C ALA A 81 -8.18 7.08 -9.72
N ASP A 82 -7.03 7.75 -9.83
CA ASP A 82 -6.44 8.18 -11.10
C ASP A 82 -6.10 6.99 -12.00
N THR A 83 -5.50 5.94 -11.43
CA THR A 83 -5.22 4.71 -12.17
C THR A 83 -6.49 4.01 -12.64
N CYS A 84 -7.55 4.00 -11.83
CA CYS A 84 -8.83 3.41 -12.23
C CYS A 84 -9.48 4.20 -13.36
N ASP A 85 -9.38 5.53 -13.33
CA ASP A 85 -9.91 6.38 -14.41
C ASP A 85 -9.10 6.17 -15.70
N ALA A 86 -7.78 6.20 -15.62
CA ALA A 86 -6.91 5.95 -16.76
C ALA A 86 -7.15 4.57 -17.40
N LEU A 87 -7.31 3.52 -16.60
CA LEU A 87 -7.61 2.17 -17.10
C LEU A 87 -9.01 2.06 -17.73
N SER A 88 -9.96 2.88 -17.30
CA SER A 88 -11.33 2.88 -17.81
C SER A 88 -11.50 3.71 -19.10
N SER A 89 -10.50 4.49 -19.47
CA SER A 89 -10.54 5.36 -20.66
C SER A 89 -10.49 4.59 -21.99
N TYR A 90 -10.05 3.33 -21.98
CA TYR A 90 -9.75 2.51 -23.17
C TYR A 90 -8.77 3.17 -24.16
N GLY A 91 -8.09 4.25 -23.75
CA GLY A 91 -7.09 4.94 -24.54
C GLY A 91 -5.79 4.15 -24.68
N ASP A 92 -4.92 4.62 -25.57
CA ASP A 92 -3.53 4.15 -25.66
C ASP A 92 -2.70 4.54 -24.42
N ARG A 93 -1.43 4.20 -24.44
CA ARG A 93 -0.52 4.46 -23.33
C ARG A 93 -0.35 5.96 -23.04
N GLU A 94 -0.17 6.76 -24.08
CA GLU A 94 0.01 8.20 -23.97
C GLU A 94 -1.21 8.85 -23.31
N LYS A 95 -2.42 8.48 -23.77
CA LYS A 95 -3.68 9.00 -23.21
C LYS A 95 -3.85 8.61 -21.74
N LYS A 96 -3.47 7.39 -21.35
CA LYS A 96 -3.53 6.96 -19.96
C LYS A 96 -2.57 7.73 -19.07
N LEU A 97 -1.35 7.99 -19.53
CA LEU A 97 -0.38 8.82 -18.81
C LEU A 97 -0.80 10.29 -18.72
N GLU A 98 -1.52 10.81 -19.71
CA GLU A 98 -2.14 12.14 -19.67
C GLU A 98 -3.23 12.22 -18.59
N ILE A 99 -4.10 11.19 -18.50
CA ILE A 99 -5.17 11.12 -17.48
C ILE A 99 -4.58 11.10 -16.06
N LEU A 100 -3.48 10.36 -15.82
CA LEU A 100 -2.80 10.37 -14.51
C LEU A 100 -2.30 11.77 -14.08
N LYS A 101 -2.17 12.72 -15.01
CA LYS A 101 -1.73 14.09 -14.73
C LYS A 101 -2.88 15.10 -14.66
N ASP A 102 -4.09 14.67 -15.00
CA ASP A 102 -5.25 15.53 -14.95
C ASP A 102 -5.67 15.74 -13.49
N PRO A 103 -5.73 16.99 -12.99
CA PRO A 103 -6.16 17.24 -11.62
C PRO A 103 -7.67 17.01 -11.40
N HIS A 104 -8.43 16.67 -12.44
CA HIS A 104 -9.87 16.45 -12.34
C HIS A 104 -10.18 14.97 -12.18
N CYS A 105 -10.97 14.66 -11.16
CA CYS A 105 -11.43 13.30 -10.91
C CYS A 105 -12.52 12.91 -11.91
N GLY A 106 -12.31 11.85 -12.69
CA GLY A 106 -13.29 11.33 -13.63
C GLY A 106 -14.40 10.49 -12.96
N ALA A 107 -15.48 10.26 -13.70
CA ALA A 107 -16.62 9.51 -13.19
C ALA A 107 -16.26 8.06 -12.80
N PHE A 108 -15.37 7.42 -13.55
CA PHE A 108 -14.95 6.05 -13.25
C PHE A 108 -14.09 5.97 -11.99
N ALA A 109 -13.27 6.98 -11.69
CA ALA A 109 -12.56 7.08 -10.42
C ALA A 109 -13.54 7.09 -9.24
N VAL A 110 -14.59 7.93 -9.31
CA VAL A 110 -15.63 8.01 -8.26
C VAL A 110 -16.36 6.67 -8.09
N ILE A 111 -16.81 6.05 -9.19
CA ILE A 111 -17.48 4.75 -9.15
C ILE A 111 -16.57 3.68 -8.51
N ARG A 112 -15.28 3.66 -8.86
CA ARG A 112 -14.32 2.69 -8.31
C ARG A 112 -14.01 2.94 -6.85
N LEU A 113 -13.88 4.20 -6.41
CA LEU A 113 -13.71 4.56 -5.00
C LEU A 113 -14.92 4.16 -4.17
N CYS A 114 -16.13 4.50 -4.61
CA CYS A 114 -17.36 4.10 -3.91
C CYS A 114 -17.47 2.57 -3.80
N SER A 115 -17.19 1.85 -4.88
CA SER A 115 -17.20 0.38 -4.89
C SER A 115 -16.12 -0.20 -3.97
N TYR A 116 -14.93 0.39 -3.96
CA TYR A 116 -13.84 0.00 -3.06
C TYR A 116 -14.25 0.17 -1.60
N PHE A 117 -14.75 1.35 -1.20
CA PHE A 117 -15.14 1.62 0.17
C PHE A 117 -16.31 0.75 0.63
N ALA A 118 -17.30 0.51 -0.23
CA ALA A 118 -18.41 -0.39 0.08
C ALA A 118 -17.92 -1.82 0.36
N ALA A 119 -17.04 -2.35 -0.51
CA ALA A 119 -16.47 -3.69 -0.32
C ALA A 119 -15.53 -3.74 0.89
N TYR A 120 -14.65 -2.75 1.05
CA TYR A 120 -13.67 -2.72 2.14
C TYR A 120 -14.35 -2.58 3.50
N LEU A 121 -15.37 -1.71 3.63
CA LEU A 121 -16.16 -1.55 4.86
C LEU A 121 -16.95 -2.83 5.18
N ALA A 122 -17.53 -3.48 4.18
CA ALA A 122 -18.24 -4.76 4.38
C ALA A 122 -17.28 -5.84 4.90
N LEU A 123 -16.07 -5.94 4.34
CA LEU A 123 -15.05 -6.86 4.83
C LEU A 123 -14.58 -6.50 6.24
N CYS A 124 -14.36 -5.22 6.55
CA CYS A 124 -14.04 -4.77 7.91
C CYS A 124 -15.12 -5.18 8.93
N ALA A 125 -16.39 -5.14 8.53
CA ALA A 125 -17.50 -5.57 9.38
C ALA A 125 -17.56 -7.10 9.59
N CYS A 126 -16.91 -7.88 8.73
CA CYS A 126 -16.82 -9.33 8.85
C CYS A 126 -15.61 -9.80 9.70
N VAL A 127 -14.71 -8.90 10.09
CA VAL A 127 -13.53 -9.27 10.87
C VAL A 127 -13.93 -9.58 12.32
N ASP A 128 -13.67 -10.80 12.75
CA ASP A 128 -13.67 -11.17 14.17
C ASP A 128 -12.28 -10.91 14.74
N PHE A 129 -12.16 -9.81 15.50
CA PHE A 129 -10.86 -9.35 16.00
C PHE A 129 -10.33 -10.24 17.11
N THR A 130 -9.16 -10.82 16.88
CA THR A 130 -8.31 -11.43 17.91
C THR A 130 -6.90 -10.85 17.82
N PRO A 131 -6.06 -10.95 18.87
CA PRO A 131 -4.67 -10.51 18.80
C PRO A 131 -3.88 -11.17 17.65
N ARG A 132 -4.17 -12.43 17.32
CA ARG A 132 -3.57 -13.16 16.20
C ARG A 132 -3.96 -12.56 14.87
N VAL A 133 -5.24 -12.26 14.69
CA VAL A 133 -5.78 -11.59 13.48
C VAL A 133 -5.17 -10.21 13.32
N GLY A 134 -5.11 -9.43 14.40
CA GLY A 134 -4.45 -8.12 14.39
C GLY A 134 -2.98 -8.19 13.99
N LEU A 135 -2.25 -9.19 14.51
CA LEU A 135 -0.84 -9.40 14.13
C LEU A 135 -0.72 -9.80 12.65
N CYS A 136 -1.53 -10.74 12.17
CA CYS A 136 -1.53 -11.14 10.75
C CYS A 136 -1.83 -9.95 9.84
N TRP A 137 -2.81 -9.13 10.19
CA TRP A 137 -3.15 -7.94 9.41
C TRP A 137 -2.02 -6.90 9.42
N THR A 138 -1.40 -6.65 10.57
CA THR A 138 -0.24 -5.76 10.67
C THR A 138 0.92 -6.24 9.78
N LEU A 139 1.27 -7.53 9.84
CA LEU A 139 2.31 -8.10 8.99
C LEU A 139 1.97 -8.00 7.49
N ALA A 140 0.69 -8.16 7.12
CA ALA A 140 0.22 -7.99 5.75
C ALA A 140 0.38 -6.54 5.26
N LEU A 141 0.01 -5.55 6.08
CA LEU A 141 0.20 -4.13 5.77
C LEU A 141 1.68 -3.74 5.62
N VAL A 142 2.56 -4.36 6.39
CA VAL A 142 4.02 -4.17 6.25
C VAL A 142 4.53 -4.85 4.98
N LEU A 143 4.03 -6.06 4.67
CA LEU A 143 4.40 -6.82 3.48
C LEU A 143 4.07 -6.07 2.19
N GLU A 144 2.85 -5.56 2.04
CA GLU A 144 2.46 -4.84 0.81
C GLU A 144 3.31 -3.59 0.57
N ARG A 145 3.66 -2.85 1.64
CA ARG A 145 4.54 -1.68 1.55
C ARG A 145 5.97 -2.07 1.23
N ALA A 146 6.45 -3.20 1.74
CA ALA A 146 7.74 -3.77 1.34
C ALA A 146 7.74 -4.15 -0.15
N LEU A 147 6.66 -4.75 -0.66
CA LEU A 147 6.49 -5.08 -2.07
C LEU A 147 6.39 -3.82 -2.95
N SER A 148 5.66 -2.79 -2.51
CA SER A 148 5.59 -1.51 -3.22
C SER A 148 6.96 -0.84 -3.33
N GLY A 149 7.70 -0.76 -2.22
CA GLY A 149 9.07 -0.23 -2.23
C GLY A 149 10.02 -1.08 -3.10
N LEU A 150 9.83 -2.39 -3.10
CA LEU A 150 10.58 -3.32 -3.97
C LEU A 150 10.29 -3.04 -5.46
N ALA A 151 9.04 -2.75 -5.83
CA ALA A 151 8.68 -2.36 -7.18
C ALA A 151 9.41 -1.08 -7.61
N VAL A 152 9.41 -0.03 -6.76
CA VAL A 152 10.13 1.23 -7.02
C VAL A 152 11.63 1.00 -7.24
N ALA A 153 12.23 0.06 -6.51
CA ALA A 153 13.66 -0.27 -6.66
C ALA A 153 13.98 -1.20 -7.85
N SER A 154 12.96 -1.87 -8.43
CA SER A 154 13.18 -2.97 -9.39
C SER A 154 12.55 -2.75 -10.76
N PHE A 155 11.35 -2.18 -10.82
CA PHE A 155 10.60 -2.06 -12.08
C PHE A 155 11.04 -0.82 -12.88
N PRO A 156 10.85 -0.81 -14.19
CA PRO A 156 11.06 0.39 -15.00
C PRO A 156 10.05 1.46 -14.62
N MET A 157 10.47 2.73 -14.67
CA MET A 157 9.57 3.88 -14.51
C MET A 157 8.85 4.15 -15.83
N ALA A 158 7.56 4.48 -15.78
CA ALA A 158 6.78 4.89 -16.95
C ALA A 158 7.23 6.26 -17.47
N GLU A 159 7.71 7.12 -16.57
CA GLU A 159 8.14 8.48 -16.85
C GLU A 159 9.40 8.85 -16.06
N ASN A 160 10.13 9.85 -16.58
CA ASN A 160 11.32 10.39 -15.93
C ASN A 160 11.02 11.57 -15.00
N THR A 161 9.79 11.65 -14.49
CA THR A 161 9.31 12.72 -13.63
C THR A 161 8.44 12.14 -12.50
N GLY A 162 8.09 12.99 -11.53
CA GLY A 162 7.20 12.61 -10.42
C GLY A 162 7.94 12.01 -9.23
N LEU A 163 7.18 11.79 -8.16
CA LEU A 163 7.71 11.37 -6.86
C LEU A 163 8.34 9.99 -6.88
N ALA A 164 7.69 9.01 -7.52
CA ALA A 164 8.24 7.66 -7.64
C ALA A 164 9.59 7.66 -8.35
N HIS A 165 9.73 8.42 -9.44
CA HIS A 165 11.00 8.60 -10.15
C HIS A 165 12.06 9.26 -9.27
N THR A 166 11.70 10.29 -8.49
CA THR A 166 12.62 10.98 -7.57
C THR A 166 13.18 10.02 -6.54
N PHE A 167 12.32 9.20 -5.90
CA PHE A 167 12.77 8.19 -4.95
C PHE A 167 13.59 7.07 -5.61
N ALA A 168 13.17 6.60 -6.79
CA ALA A 168 13.89 5.57 -7.52
C ALA A 168 15.31 6.03 -7.96
N THR A 169 15.46 7.31 -8.30
CA THR A 169 16.74 7.89 -8.73
C THR A 169 17.67 8.17 -7.56
N ALA A 170 17.13 8.63 -6.41
CA ALA A 170 17.91 8.88 -5.20
C ALA A 170 18.31 7.59 -4.46
N ALA A 171 17.60 6.48 -4.69
CA ALA A 171 17.80 5.24 -3.97
C ALA A 171 19.09 4.51 -4.37
N ASP A 172 19.74 3.90 -3.37
CA ASP A 172 20.64 2.78 -3.59
C ASP A 172 19.84 1.53 -3.96
N ARG A 173 19.48 1.44 -5.24
CA ARG A 173 18.55 0.40 -5.74
C ARG A 173 18.97 -1.01 -5.36
N THR A 174 20.27 -1.30 -5.34
CA THR A 174 20.79 -2.64 -5.02
C THR A 174 20.56 -2.99 -3.55
N THR A 175 20.91 -2.07 -2.64
CA THR A 175 20.73 -2.28 -1.20
C THR A 175 19.24 -2.28 -0.84
N VAL A 176 18.46 -1.30 -1.33
CA VAL A 176 17.01 -1.22 -1.08
C VAL A 176 16.31 -2.49 -1.55
N ARG A 177 16.60 -2.97 -2.76
CA ARG A 177 16.03 -4.20 -3.30
C ARG A 177 16.35 -5.41 -2.42
N ARG A 178 17.61 -5.58 -1.99
CA ARG A 178 18.02 -6.70 -1.11
C ARG A 178 17.30 -6.65 0.24
N VAL A 179 17.28 -5.49 0.89
CA VAL A 179 16.64 -5.31 2.20
C VAL A 179 15.15 -5.61 2.11
N LEU A 180 14.45 -5.07 1.12
CA LEU A 180 13.01 -5.26 0.98
C LEU A 180 12.64 -6.69 0.53
N MET A 181 13.47 -7.36 -0.27
CA MET A 181 13.28 -8.79 -0.58
C MET A 181 13.42 -9.67 0.67
N VAL A 182 14.45 -9.44 1.49
CA VAL A 182 14.65 -10.19 2.73
C VAL A 182 13.50 -9.91 3.70
N LEU A 183 13.09 -8.65 3.85
CA LEU A 183 11.97 -8.27 4.70
C LEU A 183 10.67 -8.94 4.22
N ALA A 184 10.36 -8.89 2.94
CA ALA A 184 9.16 -9.51 2.37
C ALA A 184 9.17 -11.04 2.57
N ALA A 185 10.33 -11.70 2.42
CA ALA A 185 10.47 -13.14 2.68
C ALA A 185 10.23 -13.48 4.16
N LEU A 186 10.79 -12.70 5.10
CA LEU A 186 10.60 -12.89 6.53
C LEU A 186 9.14 -12.67 6.96
N LEU A 187 8.51 -11.61 6.44
CA LEU A 187 7.10 -11.32 6.70
C LEU A 187 6.18 -12.42 6.15
N SER A 188 6.47 -12.91 4.94
CA SER A 188 5.73 -14.03 4.35
C SER A 188 5.89 -15.29 5.18
N ALA A 189 7.11 -15.62 5.63
CA ALA A 189 7.35 -16.77 6.49
C ALA A 189 6.62 -16.65 7.84
N ALA A 190 6.60 -15.46 8.44
CA ALA A 190 5.87 -15.20 9.68
C ALA A 190 4.35 -15.35 9.48
N LEU A 191 3.79 -14.81 8.39
CA LEU A 191 2.38 -14.99 8.05
C LEU A 191 2.02 -16.46 7.82
N LEU A 192 2.87 -17.22 7.10
CA LEU A 192 2.67 -18.66 6.90
C LEU A 192 2.65 -19.41 8.24
N ALA A 193 3.59 -19.13 9.15
CA ALA A 193 3.65 -19.72 10.49
C ALA A 193 2.42 -19.41 11.34
N LEU A 194 1.80 -18.25 11.12
CA LEU A 194 0.56 -17.84 11.78
C LEU A 194 -0.72 -18.35 11.10
N GLY A 195 -0.63 -19.13 10.02
CA GLY A 195 -1.80 -19.60 9.26
C GLY A 195 -2.34 -18.60 8.22
N GLY A 196 -1.66 -17.48 8.03
CA GLY A 196 -2.05 -16.41 7.09
C GLY A 196 -1.57 -16.63 5.65
N TRP A 197 -1.46 -17.87 5.19
CA TRP A 197 -0.96 -18.19 3.85
C TRP A 197 -1.75 -17.52 2.72
N ALA A 198 -3.08 -17.39 2.90
CA ALA A 198 -3.94 -16.76 1.89
C ALA A 198 -3.65 -15.26 1.72
N LEU A 199 -3.23 -14.57 2.80
CA LEU A 199 -2.80 -13.16 2.73
C LEU A 199 -1.54 -13.02 1.88
N VAL A 200 -0.57 -13.92 2.07
CA VAL A 200 0.66 -13.94 1.26
C VAL A 200 0.33 -14.20 -0.20
N LEU A 201 -0.52 -15.19 -0.47
CA LEU A 201 -0.96 -15.50 -1.84
C LEU A 201 -1.66 -14.31 -2.49
N ALA A 202 -2.59 -13.66 -1.78
CA ALA A 202 -3.29 -12.47 -2.27
C ALA A 202 -2.31 -11.33 -2.58
N ALA A 203 -1.36 -11.03 -1.67
CA ALA A 203 -0.35 -10.00 -1.88
C ALA A 203 0.50 -10.27 -3.13
N LEU A 204 0.98 -11.50 -3.32
CA LEU A 204 1.81 -11.88 -4.46
C LEU A 204 1.03 -11.88 -5.79
N LEU A 205 -0.23 -12.32 -5.80
CA LEU A 205 -1.08 -12.27 -6.99
C LEU A 205 -1.35 -10.82 -7.41
N VAL A 206 -1.67 -9.95 -6.45
CA VAL A 206 -1.89 -8.52 -6.73
C VAL A 206 -0.58 -7.87 -7.18
N PHE A 207 0.57 -8.23 -6.59
CA PHE A 207 1.89 -7.73 -7.00
C PHE A 207 2.26 -8.16 -8.43
N ALA A 208 2.02 -9.42 -8.79
CA ALA A 208 2.21 -9.90 -10.15
C ALA A 208 1.29 -9.16 -11.15
N ARG A 209 0.01 -8.94 -10.79
CA ARG A 209 -0.92 -8.14 -11.59
C ARG A 209 -0.46 -6.69 -11.74
N TYR A 210 0.05 -6.08 -10.65
CA TYR A 210 0.61 -4.75 -10.67
C TYR A 210 1.73 -4.62 -11.71
N HIS A 211 2.68 -5.56 -11.71
CA HIS A 211 3.75 -5.58 -12.70
C HIS A 211 3.21 -5.66 -14.13
N VAL A 212 2.30 -6.60 -14.40
CA VAL A 212 1.70 -6.79 -15.73
C VAL A 212 0.91 -5.56 -16.20
N VAL A 213 0.12 -4.95 -15.33
CA VAL A 213 -0.67 -3.74 -15.68
C VAL A 213 0.26 -2.57 -15.93
N SER A 214 1.24 -2.35 -15.07
CA SER A 214 2.21 -1.25 -15.22
C SER A 214 2.99 -1.36 -16.53
N ASP A 215 3.50 -2.53 -16.84
CA ASP A 215 4.27 -2.75 -18.06
C ASP A 215 3.41 -2.60 -19.33
N LYS A 216 2.28 -3.33 -19.40
CA LYS A 216 1.45 -3.37 -20.61
C LYS A 216 0.66 -2.11 -20.86
N GLN A 217 0.15 -1.45 -19.81
CA GLN A 217 -0.78 -0.33 -19.96
C GLN A 217 -0.09 1.04 -19.89
N PHE A 218 1.05 1.13 -19.17
CA PHE A 218 1.74 2.39 -18.91
C PHE A 218 3.22 2.34 -19.30
N GLY A 219 3.80 1.14 -19.56
CA GLY A 219 5.20 0.90 -19.90
C GLY A 219 6.16 1.07 -18.75
N GLY A 220 5.68 1.01 -17.53
CA GLY A 220 6.43 1.11 -16.29
C GLY A 220 5.52 1.55 -15.14
N ILE A 221 6.11 1.81 -13.97
CA ILE A 221 5.38 2.26 -12.79
C ILE A 221 5.36 3.78 -12.65
N THR A 222 4.30 4.29 -12.01
CA THR A 222 4.18 5.67 -11.50
C THR A 222 3.86 5.63 -10.00
N GLY A 223 3.78 6.79 -9.37
CA GLY A 223 3.30 6.91 -7.98
C GLY A 223 1.86 6.44 -7.83
N ASP A 224 1.01 6.79 -8.79
CA ASP A 224 -0.41 6.46 -8.80
C ASP A 224 -0.64 4.96 -8.94
N LEU A 225 0.12 4.31 -9.81
CA LEU A 225 0.12 2.85 -9.95
C LEU A 225 0.60 2.15 -8.67
N ALA A 226 1.54 2.73 -7.93
CA ALA A 226 1.93 2.21 -6.62
C ALA A 226 0.79 2.36 -5.59
N GLY A 227 0.08 3.48 -5.58
CA GLY A 227 -1.13 3.68 -4.78
C GLY A 227 -2.24 2.68 -5.16
N TRP A 228 -2.47 2.49 -6.46
CA TRP A 228 -3.41 1.49 -6.96
C TRP A 228 -3.07 0.07 -6.49
N PHE A 229 -1.77 -0.29 -6.53
CA PHE A 229 -1.31 -1.57 -6.02
C PHE A 229 -1.64 -1.75 -4.54
N LEU A 230 -1.31 -0.75 -3.70
CA LEU A 230 -1.54 -0.81 -2.25
C LEU A 230 -3.02 -0.98 -1.93
N GLN A 231 -3.91 -0.19 -2.55
CA GLN A 231 -5.35 -0.31 -2.29
C GLN A 231 -5.91 -1.66 -2.77
N LYS A 232 -5.43 -2.20 -3.90
CA LYS A 232 -5.79 -3.54 -4.35
C LYS A 232 -5.26 -4.62 -3.40
N ALA A 233 -4.03 -4.50 -2.92
CA ALA A 233 -3.44 -5.43 -1.98
C ALA A 233 -4.20 -5.43 -0.65
N GLU A 234 -4.46 -4.26 -0.07
CA GLU A 234 -5.25 -4.14 1.17
C GLU A 234 -6.63 -4.80 1.02
N LEU A 235 -7.35 -4.53 -0.07
CA LEU A 235 -8.68 -5.12 -0.29
C LEU A 235 -8.63 -6.65 -0.37
N TRP A 236 -7.74 -7.19 -1.20
CA TRP A 236 -7.68 -8.63 -1.42
C TRP A 236 -7.08 -9.40 -0.25
N MET A 237 -6.11 -8.82 0.46
CA MET A 237 -5.58 -9.40 1.70
C MET A 237 -6.63 -9.41 2.81
N LEU A 238 -7.46 -8.34 2.93
CA LEU A 238 -8.54 -8.31 3.90
C LEU A 238 -9.62 -9.37 3.58
N ALA A 239 -9.96 -9.54 2.30
CA ALA A 239 -10.86 -10.62 1.87
C ALA A 239 -10.27 -12.01 2.19
N ALA A 240 -8.97 -12.20 1.97
CA ALA A 240 -8.28 -13.42 2.34
C ALA A 240 -8.24 -13.65 3.85
N LEU A 241 -8.07 -12.60 4.66
CA LEU A 241 -8.14 -12.66 6.12
C LEU A 241 -9.51 -13.17 6.58
N CYS A 242 -10.59 -12.56 6.08
CA CYS A 242 -11.95 -12.99 6.39
C CYS A 242 -12.19 -14.45 5.96
N ALA A 243 -11.73 -14.83 4.78
CA ALA A 243 -11.85 -16.21 4.31
C ALA A 243 -11.09 -17.21 5.20
N CYS A 244 -9.90 -16.86 5.70
CA CYS A 244 -9.16 -17.68 6.67
C CYS A 244 -9.93 -17.82 7.99
N GLN A 245 -10.57 -16.76 8.48
CA GLN A 245 -11.39 -16.83 9.68
C GLN A 245 -12.62 -17.72 9.50
N TRP A 246 -13.35 -17.59 8.38
CA TRP A 246 -14.50 -18.44 8.07
C TRP A 246 -14.12 -19.91 7.89
N GLY A 247 -12.90 -20.17 7.43
CA GLY A 247 -12.34 -21.53 7.32
C GLY A 247 -11.72 -22.07 8.62
N GLY A 248 -11.76 -21.31 9.73
CA GLY A 248 -11.19 -21.73 11.02
C GLY A 248 -9.65 -21.81 11.04
N LEU A 249 -8.98 -21.10 10.15
CA LEU A 249 -7.50 -21.06 10.04
C LEU A 249 -6.86 -19.97 10.89
N LEU A 250 -7.63 -18.91 11.19
CA LEU A 250 -7.20 -17.74 11.99
C LEU A 250 -8.20 -17.44 13.11
#